data_ba4b14356d1fc90469ce45ad4a398b94
#
_entry.id   ba4b14356d1fc90469ce45ad4a398b94
#
_cell.length_a   1.000
_cell.length_b   1.000
_cell.length_c   1.000
_cell.angle_alpha   90.00
_cell.angle_beta   90.00
_cell.angle_gamma   90.00
#
_symmetry.space_group_name_H-M   'P 1'
#
loop_
_entity.id
_entity.type
_entity.pdbx_description
1 polymer ?
#
loop_
_entity_poly.entity_id
_entity_poly.type
_entity_poly.pdbx_seq_one_letter_code
_entity_poly.pdbx_strand_id
1 'polypeptide(L)'
;AYIEEGARLRKAGVEAPILVFYPQLEEIQKLIDFQLTPSVYNHRFLDGLCEELTLHEIDSFGIHLKINTGLNRLGFEIDDLNTILQHLKAERKIKMVGLFTHLAASGNKDEVEFTKGQISKFEQARQFFENHLPYILESHIRNSSGILNYPEAEYDMVRAAIALYGYGN
;
A
#
# COMPACT_ATOMS: atom_id res chain seq x y z
N ALA A 1 -6.59 1.98 10.29
CA ALA A 1 -6.95 2.03 8.86
C ALA A 1 -7.11 3.47 8.38
N TYR A 2 -7.62 4.37 9.23
CA TYR A 2 -7.90 5.77 8.93
C TYR A 2 -6.80 6.69 9.45
N ILE A 3 -6.75 7.92 8.92
CA ILE A 3 -5.76 8.94 9.30
C ILE A 3 -5.87 9.29 10.79
N GLU A 4 -7.08 9.41 11.31
CA GLU A 4 -7.31 9.72 12.73
C GLU A 4 -6.71 8.68 13.68
N GLU A 5 -6.72 7.41 13.32
CA GLU A 5 -6.07 6.35 14.11
C GLU A 5 -4.55 6.55 14.16
N GLY A 6 -3.94 6.88 13.01
CA GLY A 6 -2.51 7.21 12.92
C GLY A 6 -2.15 8.45 13.75
N ALA A 7 -2.97 9.49 13.66
CA ALA A 7 -2.79 10.71 14.44
C ALA A 7 -2.85 10.46 15.95
N ARG A 8 -3.77 9.61 16.41
CA ARG A 8 -3.85 9.20 17.83
C ARG A 8 -2.61 8.44 18.29
N LEU A 9 -2.08 7.53 17.45
CA LEU A 9 -0.84 6.81 17.74
C LEU A 9 0.34 7.79 17.86
N ARG A 10 0.46 8.76 16.96
CA ARG A 10 1.50 9.81 17.06
C ARG A 10 1.38 10.62 18.33
N LYS A 11 0.17 11.06 18.69
CA LYS A 11 -0.08 11.79 19.94
C LYS A 11 0.23 10.95 21.19
N ALA A 12 0.13 9.63 21.09
CA ALA A 12 0.52 8.69 22.14
C ALA A 12 2.01 8.37 22.19
N GLY A 13 2.85 9.03 21.35
CA GLY A 13 4.30 8.86 21.35
C GLY A 13 4.83 7.72 20.47
N VAL A 14 4.03 7.15 19.58
CA VAL A 14 4.52 6.14 18.63
C VAL A 14 5.38 6.81 17.56
N GLU A 15 6.67 6.52 17.52
CA GLU A 15 7.65 7.07 16.55
C GLU A 15 7.82 6.20 15.29
N ALA A 16 7.48 4.91 15.38
CA ALA A 16 7.59 3.99 14.24
C ALA A 16 6.81 4.49 13.01
N PRO A 17 7.20 4.13 11.77
CA PRO A 17 6.43 4.43 10.57
C PRO A 17 4.99 3.93 10.69
N ILE A 18 4.02 4.74 10.27
CA ILE A 18 2.59 4.41 10.33
C ILE A 18 2.01 4.46 8.93
N LEU A 19 1.63 3.29 8.39
CA LEU A 19 0.95 3.16 7.11
C LEU A 19 -0.57 3.25 7.29
N VAL A 20 -1.20 4.21 6.61
CA VAL A 20 -2.65 4.41 6.61
C VAL A 20 -3.25 3.75 5.37
N PHE A 21 -4.11 2.73 5.56
CA PHE A 21 -4.66 1.96 4.44
C PHE A 21 -5.81 2.61 3.69
N TYR A 22 -6.54 3.51 4.34
CA TYR A 22 -7.68 4.18 3.75
C TYR A 22 -7.69 5.67 4.08
N PRO A 23 -6.70 6.41 3.55
CA PRO A 23 -6.68 7.86 3.70
C PRO A 23 -7.80 8.50 2.86
N GLN A 24 -8.31 9.63 3.33
CA GLN A 24 -9.34 10.44 2.65
C GLN A 24 -8.73 11.76 2.20
N LEU A 25 -9.22 12.29 1.08
CA LEU A 25 -8.72 13.56 0.52
C LEU A 25 -8.83 14.72 1.50
N GLU A 26 -9.96 14.78 2.18
CA GLU A 26 -10.31 15.86 3.12
C GLU A 26 -9.39 15.91 4.35
N GLU A 27 -8.56 14.90 4.54
CA GLU A 27 -7.68 14.78 5.70
C GLU A 27 -6.18 14.73 5.34
N ILE A 28 -5.80 15.05 4.08
CA ILE A 28 -4.39 15.00 3.64
C ILE A 28 -3.49 15.86 4.51
N GLN A 29 -3.96 17.04 4.95
CA GLN A 29 -3.21 17.90 5.87
C GLN A 29 -2.75 17.12 7.12
N LYS A 30 -3.62 16.28 7.70
CA LYS A 30 -3.24 15.46 8.85
C LYS A 30 -2.19 14.40 8.52
N LEU A 31 -2.15 13.86 7.29
CA LEU A 31 -1.08 12.95 6.87
C LEU A 31 0.28 13.64 6.96
N ILE A 32 0.33 14.89 6.51
CA ILE A 32 1.54 15.71 6.54
C ILE A 32 1.92 16.05 7.99
N ASP A 33 1.00 16.62 8.75
CA ASP A 33 1.23 17.09 10.13
C ASP A 33 1.72 15.97 11.05
N PHE A 34 1.18 14.76 10.90
CA PHE A 34 1.52 13.61 11.73
C PHE A 34 2.54 12.65 11.08
N GLN A 35 3.11 13.04 9.94
CA GLN A 35 4.11 12.23 9.22
C GLN A 35 3.63 10.78 9.02
N LEU A 36 2.43 10.62 8.48
CA LEU A 36 1.83 9.32 8.19
C LEU A 36 2.08 8.96 6.73
N THR A 37 2.33 7.68 6.46
CA THR A 37 2.51 7.17 5.10
C THR A 37 1.16 6.71 4.54
N PRO A 38 0.63 7.33 3.47
CA PRO A 38 -0.63 6.90 2.89
C PRO A 38 -0.48 5.72 1.95
N SER A 39 -1.50 4.90 1.91
CA SER A 39 -1.79 3.99 0.80
C SER A 39 -2.47 4.77 -0.31
N VAL A 40 -1.86 4.81 -1.48
CA VAL A 40 -2.45 5.42 -2.68
C VAL A 40 -3.10 4.33 -3.51
N TYR A 41 -4.39 4.48 -3.82
CA TYR A 41 -5.21 3.42 -4.39
C TYR A 41 -6.07 3.86 -5.59
N ASN A 42 -6.03 5.14 -5.95
CA ASN A 42 -6.65 5.68 -7.17
C ASN A 42 -6.00 7.02 -7.57
N HIS A 43 -6.23 7.43 -8.81
CA HIS A 43 -5.67 8.67 -9.37
C HIS A 43 -6.16 9.91 -8.64
N ARG A 44 -7.45 9.99 -8.30
CA ARG A 44 -8.02 11.14 -7.60
C ARG A 44 -7.30 11.45 -6.28
N PHE A 45 -6.97 10.40 -5.50
CA PHE A 45 -6.23 10.59 -4.26
C PHE A 45 -4.77 10.97 -4.54
N LEU A 46 -4.15 10.39 -5.57
CA LEU A 46 -2.79 10.73 -5.98
C LEU A 46 -2.69 12.20 -6.41
N ASP A 47 -3.60 12.67 -7.26
CA ASP A 47 -3.64 14.05 -7.73
C ASP A 47 -3.83 15.03 -6.56
N GLY A 48 -4.82 14.81 -5.70
CA GLY A 48 -5.06 15.65 -4.53
C GLY A 48 -3.89 15.66 -3.55
N LEU A 49 -3.18 14.53 -3.39
CA LEU A 49 -1.96 14.50 -2.58
C LEU A 49 -0.87 15.39 -3.20
N CYS A 50 -0.67 15.35 -4.52
CA CYS A 50 0.31 16.20 -5.21
C CYS A 50 -0.02 17.69 -5.05
N GLU A 51 -1.29 18.06 -5.16
CA GLU A 51 -1.75 19.43 -4.95
C GLU A 51 -1.43 19.90 -3.53
N GLU A 52 -1.77 19.13 -2.51
CA GLU A 52 -1.50 19.48 -1.11
C GLU A 52 0.00 19.55 -0.81
N LEU A 53 0.80 18.61 -1.31
CA LEU A 53 2.26 18.65 -1.15
C LEU A 53 2.87 19.90 -1.80
N THR A 54 2.28 20.37 -2.89
CA THR A 54 2.69 21.61 -3.56
C THR A 54 2.33 22.83 -2.73
N LEU A 55 1.11 22.86 -2.20
CA LEU A 55 0.62 23.98 -1.37
C LEU A 55 1.45 24.14 -0.07
N HIS A 56 1.90 23.02 0.51
CA HIS A 56 2.67 22.99 1.75
C HIS A 56 4.19 22.98 1.53
N GLU A 57 4.66 23.19 0.30
CA GLU A 57 6.10 23.24 -0.04
C GLU A 57 6.88 21.98 0.40
N ILE A 58 6.24 20.80 0.35
CA ILE A 58 6.86 19.53 0.69
C ILE A 58 7.64 18.99 -0.51
N ASP A 59 8.93 18.79 -0.37
CA ASP A 59 9.81 18.36 -1.46
C ASP A 59 9.86 16.82 -1.65
N SER A 60 9.53 16.06 -0.61
CA SER A 60 9.55 14.58 -0.69
C SER A 60 8.56 13.95 0.28
N PHE A 61 7.68 13.09 -0.23
CA PHE A 61 6.68 12.40 0.57
C PHE A 61 6.54 10.93 0.16
N GLY A 62 6.71 10.02 1.13
CA GLY A 62 6.67 8.60 0.91
C GLY A 62 5.23 8.06 0.82
N ILE A 63 4.98 7.21 -0.16
CA ILE A 63 3.69 6.53 -0.33
C ILE A 63 3.86 5.02 -0.49
N HIS A 64 2.85 4.24 -0.11
CA HIS A 64 2.68 2.86 -0.55
C HIS A 64 1.61 2.78 -1.64
N LEU A 65 1.95 2.24 -2.79
CA LEU A 65 1.00 2.04 -3.88
C LEU A 65 0.23 0.74 -3.68
N LYS A 66 -1.08 0.79 -3.82
CA LYS A 66 -1.93 -0.39 -3.72
C LYS A 66 -2.36 -0.90 -5.08
N ILE A 67 -2.12 -2.19 -5.35
CA ILE A 67 -2.55 -2.87 -6.58
C ILE A 67 -3.80 -3.72 -6.29
N ASN A 68 -4.78 -3.64 -7.16
CA ASN A 68 -5.92 -4.55 -7.18
C ASN A 68 -5.54 -5.82 -7.92
N THR A 69 -5.39 -6.90 -7.19
CA THR A 69 -5.08 -8.21 -7.78
C THR A 69 -6.26 -9.17 -7.78
N GLY A 70 -7.46 -8.69 -7.35
CA GLY A 70 -8.68 -9.49 -7.35
C GLY A 70 -9.58 -9.33 -6.12
N LEU A 71 -9.20 -8.53 -5.11
CA LEU A 71 -10.10 -8.19 -4.00
C LEU A 71 -11.22 -7.23 -4.44
N ASN A 72 -10.99 -6.44 -5.50
CA ASN A 72 -11.95 -5.54 -6.14
C ASN A 72 -12.60 -4.52 -5.17
N ARG A 73 -11.81 -4.04 -4.22
CA ARG A 73 -12.26 -3.04 -3.25
C ARG A 73 -11.57 -1.69 -3.44
N LEU A 74 -10.25 -1.70 -3.49
CA LEU A 74 -9.38 -0.54 -3.69
C LEU A 74 -8.08 -1.00 -4.35
N GLY A 75 -7.46 -0.12 -5.10
CA GLY A 75 -6.16 -0.34 -5.74
C GLY A 75 -6.23 -0.08 -7.23
N PHE A 76 -5.08 0.16 -7.82
CA PHE A 76 -4.92 0.33 -9.25
C PHE A 76 -4.92 -1.03 -9.97
N GLU A 77 -5.42 -1.04 -11.19
CA GLU A 77 -5.36 -2.23 -12.04
C GLU A 77 -3.96 -2.40 -12.65
N ILE A 78 -3.68 -3.60 -13.15
CA ILE A 78 -2.40 -3.87 -13.83
C ILE A 78 -2.23 -2.98 -15.07
N ASP A 79 -3.30 -2.67 -15.76
CA ASP A 79 -3.27 -1.83 -16.95
C ASP A 79 -2.92 -0.35 -16.65
N ASP A 80 -3.08 0.08 -15.39
CA ASP A 80 -2.74 1.44 -14.95
C ASP A 80 -1.24 1.68 -14.71
N LEU A 81 -0.41 0.62 -14.64
CA LEU A 81 0.98 0.70 -14.19
C LEU A 81 1.82 1.72 -14.97
N ASN A 82 1.65 1.79 -16.29
CA ASN A 82 2.36 2.76 -17.13
C ASN A 82 1.93 4.20 -16.81
N THR A 83 0.64 4.44 -16.64
CA THR A 83 0.09 5.77 -16.31
C THR A 83 0.61 6.23 -14.95
N ILE A 84 0.61 5.34 -13.96
CA ILE A 84 1.15 5.61 -12.62
C ILE A 84 2.64 5.92 -12.70
N LEU A 85 3.40 5.14 -13.44
CA LEU A 85 4.85 5.36 -13.60
C LEU A 85 5.14 6.73 -14.20
N GLN A 86 4.39 7.15 -15.23
CA GLN A 86 4.53 8.48 -15.82
C GLN A 86 4.20 9.58 -14.81
N HIS A 87 3.13 9.40 -14.04
CA HIS A 87 2.76 10.33 -12.98
C HIS A 87 3.88 10.45 -11.92
N LEU A 88 4.40 9.33 -11.40
CA LEU A 88 5.49 9.32 -10.42
C LEU A 88 6.79 9.95 -10.95
N LYS A 89 7.06 9.84 -12.25
CA LYS A 89 8.22 10.49 -12.88
C LYS A 89 8.03 12.00 -13.08
N ALA A 90 6.81 12.44 -13.30
CA ALA A 90 6.48 13.86 -13.43
C ALA A 90 6.48 14.55 -12.05
N GLU A 91 5.92 13.91 -11.05
CA GLU A 91 5.77 14.43 -9.68
C GLU A 91 6.93 14.01 -8.77
N ARG A 92 8.03 14.77 -8.83
CA ARG A 92 9.25 14.48 -8.03
C ARG A 92 9.05 14.51 -6.52
N LYS A 93 7.98 15.13 -6.06
CA LYS A 93 7.64 15.24 -4.63
C LYS A 93 7.14 13.93 -4.04
N ILE A 94 6.62 13.02 -4.88
CA ILE A 94 6.13 11.71 -4.44
C ILE A 94 7.20 10.65 -4.63
N LYS A 95 7.51 9.95 -3.55
CA LYS A 95 8.39 8.79 -3.55
C LYS A 95 7.58 7.54 -3.23
N MET A 96 7.41 6.65 -4.20
CA MET A 96 6.83 5.34 -3.95
C MET A 96 7.81 4.50 -3.15
N VAL A 97 7.61 4.39 -1.83
CA VAL A 97 8.48 3.63 -0.93
C VAL A 97 8.01 2.19 -0.74
N GLY A 98 6.76 1.91 -1.05
CA GLY A 98 6.21 0.56 -0.93
C GLY A 98 5.15 0.21 -1.98
N LEU A 99 4.99 -1.10 -2.18
CA LEU A 99 4.01 -1.69 -3.08
C LEU A 99 3.26 -2.81 -2.37
N PHE A 100 1.93 -2.85 -2.47
CA PHE A 100 1.19 -3.91 -1.81
C PHE A 100 -0.13 -4.27 -2.48
N THR A 101 -0.59 -5.46 -2.12
CA THR A 101 -1.96 -5.91 -2.38
C THR A 101 -2.56 -6.57 -1.13
N HIS A 102 -3.77 -7.06 -1.24
CA HIS A 102 -4.44 -7.82 -0.17
C HIS A 102 -5.03 -9.10 -0.71
N LEU A 103 -4.60 -10.23 -0.15
CA LEU A 103 -5.11 -11.54 -0.50
C LEU A 103 -6.55 -11.70 0.00
N ALA A 104 -7.47 -11.92 -0.92
CA ALA A 104 -8.90 -11.94 -0.63
C ALA A 104 -9.37 -13.26 0.00
N ALA A 105 -8.75 -14.36 -0.39
CA ALA A 105 -9.20 -15.72 -0.06
C ALA A 105 -8.10 -16.61 0.53
N SER A 106 -7.03 -16.02 1.08
CA SER A 106 -5.88 -16.79 1.60
C SER A 106 -6.19 -17.71 2.79
N GLY A 107 -7.36 -17.60 3.40
CA GLY A 107 -7.88 -18.51 4.42
C GLY A 107 -8.75 -19.66 3.88
N ASN A 108 -9.11 -19.62 2.60
CA ASN A 108 -9.98 -20.63 2.00
C ASN A 108 -9.17 -21.61 1.13
N LYS A 109 -9.18 -22.88 1.51
CA LYS A 109 -8.46 -23.96 0.81
C LYS A 109 -9.04 -24.28 -0.58
N ASP A 110 -10.29 -23.93 -0.84
CA ASP A 110 -10.92 -24.14 -2.15
C ASP A 110 -10.53 -23.04 -3.15
N GLU A 111 -9.95 -21.94 -2.68
CA GLU A 111 -9.58 -20.75 -3.47
C GLU A 111 -8.05 -20.61 -3.68
N VAL A 112 -7.33 -21.73 -3.65
CA VAL A 112 -5.85 -21.73 -3.79
C VAL A 112 -5.42 -21.15 -5.14
N GLU A 113 -6.04 -21.56 -6.21
CA GLU A 113 -5.68 -21.08 -7.57
C GLU A 113 -6.01 -19.60 -7.76
N PHE A 114 -7.10 -19.11 -7.18
CA PHE A 114 -7.41 -17.69 -7.15
C PHE A 114 -6.34 -16.90 -6.37
N THR A 115 -5.93 -17.38 -5.20
CA THR A 115 -4.89 -16.74 -4.37
C THR A 115 -3.54 -16.72 -5.08
N LYS A 116 -3.14 -17.83 -5.74
CA LYS A 116 -1.94 -17.87 -6.57
C LYS A 116 -2.02 -16.89 -7.74
N GLY A 117 -3.19 -16.75 -8.36
CA GLY A 117 -3.44 -15.76 -9.40
C GLY A 117 -3.23 -14.31 -8.88
N GLN A 118 -3.68 -14.02 -7.66
CA GLN A 118 -3.42 -12.72 -7.01
C GLN A 118 -1.92 -12.48 -6.79
N ILE A 119 -1.19 -13.50 -6.31
CA ILE A 119 0.26 -13.42 -6.10
C ILE A 119 0.97 -13.17 -7.44
N SER A 120 0.60 -13.91 -8.49
CA SER A 120 1.19 -13.72 -9.83
C SER A 120 0.95 -12.32 -10.40
N LYS A 121 -0.25 -11.77 -10.26
CA LYS A 121 -0.55 -10.39 -10.68
C LYS A 121 0.25 -9.36 -9.88
N PHE A 122 0.40 -9.58 -8.59
CA PHE A 122 1.23 -8.70 -7.75
C PHE A 122 2.68 -8.72 -8.20
N GLU A 123 3.22 -9.91 -8.48
CA GLU A 123 4.59 -10.08 -8.94
C GLU A 123 4.85 -9.37 -10.28
N GLN A 124 3.89 -9.38 -11.21
CA GLN A 124 3.96 -8.59 -12.44
C GLN A 124 4.11 -7.09 -12.15
N ALA A 125 3.28 -6.55 -11.23
CA ALA A 125 3.37 -5.16 -10.85
C ALA A 125 4.69 -4.83 -10.15
N ARG A 126 5.17 -5.70 -9.25
CA ARG A 126 6.44 -5.55 -8.55
C ARG A 126 7.60 -5.48 -9.53
N GLN A 127 7.73 -6.46 -10.42
CA GLN A 127 8.78 -6.51 -11.43
C GLN A 127 8.71 -5.32 -12.38
N PHE A 128 7.51 -4.89 -12.75
CA PHE A 128 7.34 -3.68 -13.56
C PHE A 128 7.99 -2.47 -12.89
N PHE A 129 7.67 -2.18 -11.64
CA PHE A 129 8.24 -1.02 -10.95
C PHE A 129 9.72 -1.18 -10.64
N GLU A 130 10.21 -2.36 -10.25
CA GLU A 130 11.63 -2.64 -10.04
C GLU A 130 12.48 -2.40 -11.28
N ASN A 131 11.94 -2.70 -12.45
CA ASN A 131 12.64 -2.45 -13.73
C ASN A 131 12.64 -0.97 -14.15
N HIS A 132 11.79 -0.13 -13.57
CA HIS A 132 11.61 1.26 -14.01
C HIS A 132 11.97 2.30 -12.96
N LEU A 133 12.11 1.91 -11.69
CA LEU A 133 12.49 2.80 -10.59
C LEU A 133 13.92 2.50 -10.13
N PRO A 134 14.72 3.54 -9.81
CA PRO A 134 16.13 3.37 -9.45
C PRO A 134 16.36 3.01 -7.97
N TYR A 135 15.33 2.57 -7.26
CA TYR A 135 15.39 2.27 -5.82
C TYR A 135 14.50 1.07 -5.47
N ILE A 136 14.81 0.44 -4.33
CA ILE A 136 14.10 -0.74 -3.83
C ILE A 136 12.79 -0.31 -3.18
N LEU A 137 11.73 -1.10 -3.40
CA LEU A 137 10.40 -0.91 -2.82
C LEU A 137 10.16 -1.95 -1.72
N GLU A 138 9.56 -1.51 -0.60
CA GLU A 138 9.04 -2.45 0.39
C GLU A 138 7.75 -3.10 -0.13
N SER A 139 7.80 -4.40 -0.35
CA SER A 139 6.68 -5.18 -0.89
C SER A 139 5.95 -5.96 0.20
N HIS A 140 4.61 -5.99 0.18
CA HIS A 140 3.84 -6.77 1.15
C HIS A 140 2.46 -7.19 0.65
N ILE A 141 2.13 -8.47 0.83
CA ILE A 141 0.84 -9.02 0.41
C ILE A 141 0.13 -9.83 1.49
N ARG A 142 0.89 -10.50 2.37
CA ARG A 142 0.34 -11.46 3.33
C ARG A 142 -0.41 -10.77 4.46
N ASN A 143 -1.69 -11.10 4.62
CA ASN A 143 -2.50 -10.89 5.81
C ASN A 143 -2.31 -12.07 6.79
N SER A 144 -3.04 -12.13 7.88
CA SER A 144 -2.91 -13.19 8.89
C SER A 144 -3.01 -14.61 8.29
N SER A 145 -4.01 -14.87 7.46
CA SER A 145 -4.16 -16.17 6.79
C SER A 145 -3.07 -16.42 5.75
N GLY A 146 -2.64 -15.38 5.03
CA GLY A 146 -1.53 -15.48 4.08
C GLY A 146 -0.20 -15.82 4.73
N ILE A 147 0.05 -15.36 5.96
CA ILE A 147 1.25 -15.73 6.73
C ILE A 147 1.28 -17.24 7.01
N LEU A 148 0.13 -17.80 7.36
CA LEU A 148 0.02 -19.21 7.73
C LEU A 148 0.00 -20.16 6.51
N ASN A 149 -0.72 -19.78 5.45
CA ASN A 149 -1.06 -20.69 4.36
C ASN A 149 -0.21 -20.51 3.10
N TYR A 150 0.51 -19.39 2.97
CA TYR A 150 1.36 -19.06 1.81
C TYR A 150 2.73 -18.55 2.25
N PRO A 151 3.50 -19.37 3.03
CA PRO A 151 4.82 -18.96 3.50
C PRO A 151 5.79 -18.69 2.35
N GLU A 152 5.61 -19.35 1.19
CA GLU A 152 6.43 -19.19 -0.01
C GLU A 152 6.26 -17.82 -0.68
N ALA A 153 5.15 -17.11 -0.42
CA ALA A 153 4.95 -15.75 -0.90
C ALA A 153 5.69 -14.75 0.01
N GLU A 154 7.02 -14.86 0.03
CA GLU A 154 7.91 -14.12 0.90
C GLU A 154 8.26 -12.76 0.30
N TYR A 155 7.96 -11.69 1.06
CA TYR A 155 8.22 -10.29 0.73
C TYR A 155 8.74 -9.56 1.98
N ASP A 156 9.03 -8.26 1.86
CA ASP A 156 9.71 -7.48 2.91
C ASP A 156 8.91 -7.36 4.21
N MET A 157 7.56 -7.33 4.12
CA MET A 157 6.69 -7.18 5.28
C MET A 157 5.50 -8.14 5.26
N VAL A 158 4.95 -8.39 6.44
CA VAL A 158 3.66 -9.06 6.65
C VAL A 158 2.71 -8.17 7.45
N ARG A 159 1.41 -8.39 7.29
CA ARG A 159 0.38 -7.64 8.01
C ARG A 159 -0.41 -8.58 8.93
N ALA A 160 0.20 -8.92 10.05
CA ALA A 160 -0.50 -9.65 11.10
C ALA A 160 -1.59 -8.77 11.69
N ALA A 161 -2.83 -9.26 11.74
CA ALA A 161 -3.96 -8.56 12.28
C ALA A 161 -4.77 -9.50 13.20
N ILE A 162 -5.73 -10.22 12.65
CA ILE A 162 -6.60 -11.11 13.44
C ILE A 162 -5.80 -12.23 14.16
N ALA A 163 -4.67 -12.66 13.60
CA ALA A 163 -3.80 -13.63 14.25
C ALA A 163 -3.18 -13.12 15.57
N LEU A 164 -3.02 -11.80 15.75
CA LEU A 164 -2.54 -11.21 17.00
C LEU A 164 -3.53 -11.41 18.16
N TYR A 165 -4.80 -11.65 17.85
CA TYR A 165 -5.85 -11.91 18.81
C TYR A 165 -6.10 -13.42 19.03
N GLY A 166 -5.21 -14.27 18.50
CA GLY A 166 -5.32 -15.73 18.66
C GLY A 166 -6.27 -16.41 17.68
N TYR A 167 -6.79 -15.69 16.69
CA TYR A 167 -7.59 -16.31 15.64
C TYR A 167 -6.68 -16.79 14.50
N GLY A 168 -6.66 -18.09 14.28
CA GLY A 168 -6.03 -18.77 13.15
C GLY A 168 -7.07 -19.43 12.24
N ASN A 169 -6.64 -19.90 11.09
CA ASN A 169 -7.47 -20.72 10.17
C ASN A 169 -7.54 -22.15 10.66
#